data_30dce522c9fd50391e5f68199360e600
#
_entry.id   30dce522c9fd50391e5f68199360e600
#
_cell.length_a   1.000
_cell.length_b   1.000
_cell.length_c   1.000
_cell.angle_alpha   90.00
_cell.angle_beta   90.00
_cell.angle_gamma   90.00
#
_symmetry.space_group_name_H-M   'P 1'
#
loop_
_entity.id
_entity.type
_entity.pdbx_description
1 polymer ?
#
loop_
_entity_poly.entity_id
_entity_poly.type
_entity_poly.pdbx_seq_one_letter_code
_entity_poly.pdbx_strand_id
1 'polypeptide(L)'
;MMFDQIAKNLVMLKQEFFKSYAGHSHIQEFIPVSTSESFPINDIHLEFMHDFAAKNPIYHNYYEQKIAGILCKVYEGDINEYWLNSIKHGSSCQPFYPTWILSAYIAASIAKSFDYTELVDIGSGDGRIAYCAKVLDLQSTSIEIDDVLVELQNTILTETKINFNPICTDAIEFDYSLLNLTRPVFFIGGLPQMGGDVLATNIIEKISTTHLKNNTCIVFAGTHSKRQLSDNQSEGGWSSLIDKHGLKVIKTVSLPTIWTFDQLIDTPYIYTEFT
;
A
#
# COMPACT_ATOMS: atom_id res chain seq x y z
N MET A 1 -4.94 16.88 8.58
CA MET A 1 -3.82 17.51 9.31
C MET A 1 -2.95 16.52 10.08
N MET A 2 -3.50 15.66 10.95
CA MET A 2 -2.65 14.72 11.74
C MET A 2 -1.85 13.75 10.85
N PHE A 3 -2.50 13.03 9.95
CA PHE A 3 -1.81 12.05 9.08
C PHE A 3 -0.82 12.67 8.09
N ASP A 4 -1.04 13.92 7.64
CA ASP A 4 -0.05 14.63 6.82
C ASP A 4 1.24 14.90 7.59
N GLN A 5 1.14 15.18 8.89
CA GLN A 5 2.31 15.39 9.72
C GLN A 5 3.03 14.06 9.97
N ILE A 6 2.30 12.99 10.25
CA ILE A 6 2.89 11.65 10.41
C ILE A 6 3.59 11.21 9.13
N ALA A 7 2.97 11.43 7.96
CA ALA A 7 3.58 11.10 6.67
C ALA A 7 4.91 11.87 6.45
N LYS A 8 4.92 13.17 6.74
CA LYS A 8 6.14 13.99 6.66
C LYS A 8 7.22 13.49 7.63
N ASN A 9 6.82 13.17 8.85
CA ASN A 9 7.75 12.64 9.86
C ASN A 9 8.33 11.29 9.40
N LEU A 10 7.52 10.44 8.76
CA LEU A 10 7.98 9.15 8.23
C LEU A 10 9.00 9.33 7.11
N VAL A 11 8.76 10.27 6.19
CA VAL A 11 9.71 10.61 5.12
C VAL A 11 11.04 11.13 5.71
N MET A 12 10.97 12.02 6.70
CA MET A 12 12.17 12.52 7.37
C MET A 12 12.92 11.40 8.11
N LEU A 13 12.20 10.53 8.80
CA LEU A 13 12.79 9.42 9.52
C LEU A 13 13.45 8.41 8.58
N LYS A 14 12.85 8.16 7.39
CA LYS A 14 13.46 7.37 6.31
C LYS A 14 14.82 7.95 5.90
N GLN A 15 14.88 9.26 5.69
CA GLN A 15 16.13 9.93 5.28
C GLN A 15 17.22 9.81 6.35
N GLU A 16 16.87 9.92 7.63
CA GLU A 16 17.81 9.73 8.73
C GLU A 16 18.24 8.26 8.86
N PHE A 17 17.32 7.33 8.67
CA PHE A 17 17.63 5.90 8.64
C PHE A 17 18.62 5.57 7.52
N PHE A 18 18.37 6.04 6.31
CA PHE A 18 19.25 5.83 5.16
C PHE A 18 20.70 6.30 5.43
N LYS A 19 20.88 7.45 6.06
CA LYS A 19 22.22 7.98 6.39
C LYS A 19 23.01 7.07 7.33
N SER A 20 22.34 6.33 8.19
CA SER A 20 22.94 5.46 9.20
C SER A 20 22.93 3.97 8.85
N TYR A 21 22.20 3.59 7.80
CA TYR A 21 22.06 2.20 7.39
C TYR A 21 23.35 1.71 6.70
N ALA A 22 23.92 0.64 7.23
CA ALA A 22 25.14 0.00 6.70
C ALA A 22 24.90 -1.45 6.25
N GLY A 23 23.63 -1.91 6.26
CA GLY A 23 23.25 -3.25 5.82
C GLY A 23 23.26 -3.40 4.29
N HIS A 24 23.03 -4.64 3.85
CA HIS A 24 23.02 -5.02 2.43
C HIS A 24 21.76 -5.85 2.09
N SER A 25 20.72 -5.80 2.92
CA SER A 25 19.46 -6.51 2.65
C SER A 25 18.76 -5.92 1.42
N HIS A 26 18.03 -6.77 0.71
CA HIS A 26 17.31 -6.39 -0.50
C HIS A 26 16.15 -5.44 -0.18
N ILE A 27 15.47 -5.66 0.97
CA ILE A 27 14.48 -4.76 1.52
C ILE A 27 14.76 -4.47 2.99
N GLN A 28 14.38 -3.30 3.41
CA GLN A 28 14.45 -2.86 4.81
C GLN A 28 13.31 -1.90 5.10
N GLU A 29 12.77 -1.99 6.31
CA GLU A 29 11.84 -1.03 6.86
C GLU A 29 12.00 -0.94 8.38
N PHE A 30 11.45 0.09 8.99
CA PHE A 30 11.44 0.24 10.43
C PHE A 30 10.05 0.56 10.95
N ILE A 31 9.79 0.17 12.19
CA ILE A 31 8.57 0.46 12.94
C ILE A 31 8.98 1.02 14.31
N PRO A 32 8.44 2.19 14.75
CA PRO A 32 8.63 2.67 16.11
C PRO A 32 8.19 1.63 17.13
N VAL A 33 8.98 1.46 18.21
CA VAL A 33 8.66 0.48 19.27
C VAL A 33 7.47 0.90 20.12
N SER A 34 7.22 2.20 20.23
CA SER A 34 6.11 2.76 20.99
C SER A 34 5.62 4.06 20.42
N THR A 35 4.43 4.47 20.81
CA THR A 35 3.87 5.79 20.46
C THR A 35 4.79 6.93 20.87
N SER A 36 4.76 8.03 20.13
CA SER A 36 5.52 9.24 20.40
C SER A 36 4.79 10.47 19.85
N GLU A 37 5.22 11.67 20.22
CA GLU A 37 4.67 12.91 19.65
C GLU A 37 4.81 12.98 18.12
N SER A 38 5.91 12.46 17.60
CA SER A 38 6.15 12.40 16.15
C SER A 38 5.35 11.31 15.44
N PHE A 39 5.04 10.23 16.14
CA PHE A 39 4.25 9.09 15.68
C PHE A 39 3.18 8.74 16.72
N PRO A 40 2.09 9.51 16.78
CA PRO A 40 0.98 9.26 17.72
C PRO A 40 0.09 8.11 17.22
N ILE A 41 0.70 6.96 17.01
CA ILE A 41 0.05 5.70 16.63
C ILE A 41 -0.21 4.92 17.92
N ASN A 42 -1.39 4.33 18.03
CA ASN A 42 -1.73 3.50 19.19
C ASN A 42 -0.73 2.34 19.33
N ASP A 43 -0.23 2.09 20.54
CA ASP A 43 0.75 1.03 20.81
C ASP A 43 0.25 -0.36 20.35
N ILE A 44 -1.05 -0.64 20.51
CA ILE A 44 -1.65 -1.89 20.01
C ILE A 44 -1.54 -1.99 18.48
N HIS A 45 -1.71 -0.89 17.76
CA HIS A 45 -1.54 -0.89 16.30
C HIS A 45 -0.06 -1.04 15.90
N LEU A 46 0.86 -0.49 16.69
CA LEU A 46 2.30 -0.73 16.50
C LEU A 46 2.64 -2.21 16.72
N GLU A 47 2.10 -2.83 17.78
CA GLU A 47 2.26 -4.28 18.02
C GLU A 47 1.77 -5.12 16.85
N PHE A 48 0.59 -4.83 16.28
CA PHE A 48 0.10 -5.53 15.11
C PHE A 48 1.00 -5.36 13.89
N MET A 49 1.57 -4.17 13.66
CA MET A 49 2.53 -3.96 12.57
C MET A 49 3.84 -4.70 12.82
N HIS A 50 4.32 -4.76 14.06
CA HIS A 50 5.47 -5.59 14.45
C HIS A 50 5.19 -7.08 14.22
N ASP A 51 3.99 -7.56 14.56
CA ASP A 51 3.58 -8.94 14.33
C ASP A 51 3.53 -9.26 12.84
N PHE A 52 2.97 -8.37 12.01
CA PHE A 52 3.01 -8.53 10.56
C PHE A 52 4.44 -8.71 10.05
N ALA A 53 5.35 -7.82 10.41
CA ALA A 53 6.74 -7.89 9.94
C ALA A 53 7.47 -9.11 10.50
N ALA A 54 7.24 -9.47 11.77
CA ALA A 54 7.89 -10.62 12.40
C ALA A 54 7.39 -11.97 11.88
N LYS A 55 6.15 -12.04 11.38
CA LYS A 55 5.52 -13.26 10.84
C LYS A 55 5.56 -13.35 9.33
N ASN A 56 5.95 -12.28 8.66
CA ASN A 56 6.11 -12.26 7.22
C ASN A 56 7.47 -12.88 6.83
N PRO A 57 7.50 -14.02 6.12
CA PRO A 57 8.73 -14.73 5.80
C PRO A 57 9.68 -13.99 4.86
N ILE A 58 9.27 -12.87 4.28
CA ILE A 58 10.19 -12.03 3.52
C ILE A 58 11.26 -11.37 4.41
N TYR A 59 10.99 -11.22 5.73
CA TYR A 59 11.95 -10.70 6.69
C TYR A 59 12.67 -11.83 7.40
N HIS A 60 13.99 -11.83 7.34
CA HIS A 60 14.85 -12.85 7.93
C HIS A 60 15.68 -12.35 9.10
N ASN A 61 15.75 -11.02 9.32
CA ASN A 61 16.51 -10.40 10.40
C ASN A 61 15.77 -9.19 10.95
N TYR A 62 15.98 -8.90 12.23
CA TYR A 62 15.54 -7.66 12.86
C TYR A 62 16.48 -7.26 14.01
N TYR A 63 16.57 -5.95 14.26
CA TYR A 63 17.31 -5.37 15.38
C TYR A 63 16.70 -4.03 15.80
N GLU A 64 17.06 -3.55 16.98
CA GLU A 64 16.64 -2.24 17.45
C GLU A 64 17.67 -1.18 17.11
N GLN A 65 17.20 -0.03 16.64
CA GLN A 65 18.01 1.12 16.32
C GLN A 65 17.30 2.41 16.72
N LYS A 66 18.07 3.38 17.26
CA LYS A 66 17.57 4.72 17.48
C LYS A 66 17.75 5.55 16.22
N ILE A 67 16.64 5.99 15.60
CA ILE A 67 16.64 6.79 14.38
C ILE A 67 16.09 8.17 14.75
N ALA A 68 16.87 9.23 14.55
CA ALA A 68 16.49 10.60 14.94
C ALA A 68 15.90 10.72 16.35
N GLY A 69 16.43 9.93 17.31
CA GLY A 69 15.97 9.93 18.69
C GLY A 69 14.80 8.98 19.00
N ILE A 70 14.14 8.39 18.00
CA ILE A 70 13.04 7.46 18.15
C ILE A 70 13.59 6.03 18.13
N LEU A 71 13.24 5.22 19.14
CA LEU A 71 13.58 3.80 19.15
C LEU A 71 12.68 3.07 18.16
N CYS A 72 13.30 2.44 17.17
CA CYS A 72 12.62 1.66 16.14
C CYS A 72 13.17 0.23 16.12
N LYS A 73 12.32 -0.70 15.73
CA LYS A 73 12.73 -2.03 15.31
C LYS A 73 12.86 -2.04 13.79
N VAL A 74 14.05 -2.36 13.30
CA VAL A 74 14.37 -2.46 11.87
C VAL A 74 14.19 -3.90 11.45
N TYR A 75 13.55 -4.11 10.33
CA TYR A 75 13.34 -5.41 9.69
C TYR A 75 14.08 -5.43 8.37
N GLU A 76 14.82 -6.50 8.13
CA GLU A 76 15.59 -6.72 6.92
C GLU A 76 15.17 -8.02 6.25
N GLY A 77 15.06 -8.00 4.93
CA GLY A 77 14.54 -9.14 4.21
C GLY A 77 14.97 -9.23 2.76
N ASP A 78 14.37 -10.20 2.07
CA ASP A 78 14.57 -10.45 0.65
C ASP A 78 13.23 -10.80 -0.01
N ILE A 79 12.93 -10.17 -1.14
CA ILE A 79 11.73 -10.42 -1.94
C ILE A 79 12.03 -11.17 -3.25
N ASN A 80 13.28 -11.58 -3.51
CA ASN A 80 13.68 -12.12 -4.82
C ASN A 80 12.82 -13.31 -5.24
N GLU A 81 12.50 -14.23 -4.34
CA GLU A 81 11.68 -15.40 -4.66
C GLU A 81 10.27 -14.97 -5.11
N TYR A 82 9.61 -14.12 -4.35
CA TYR A 82 8.27 -13.61 -4.67
C TYR A 82 8.28 -12.74 -5.92
N TRP A 83 9.30 -11.90 -6.09
CA TRP A 83 9.48 -11.08 -7.27
C TRP A 83 9.63 -11.92 -8.54
N LEU A 84 10.49 -12.96 -8.51
CA LEU A 84 10.69 -13.87 -9.64
C LEU A 84 9.44 -14.67 -9.98
N ASN A 85 8.63 -15.03 -8.98
CA ASN A 85 7.38 -15.74 -9.21
C ASN A 85 6.31 -14.81 -9.80
N SER A 86 6.14 -13.61 -9.30
CA SER A 86 5.11 -12.68 -9.74
C SER A 86 5.24 -12.23 -11.20
N ILE A 87 6.44 -12.18 -11.77
CA ILE A 87 6.64 -11.83 -13.18
C ILE A 87 6.14 -12.88 -14.19
N LYS A 88 5.73 -14.06 -13.72
CA LYS A 88 5.22 -15.15 -14.59
C LYS A 88 3.81 -14.90 -15.13
N HIS A 89 3.06 -13.99 -14.54
CA HIS A 89 1.65 -13.78 -14.89
C HIS A 89 1.40 -12.90 -16.12
N GLY A 90 2.42 -12.65 -16.93
CA GLY A 90 2.29 -11.97 -18.22
C GLY A 90 2.51 -10.47 -18.19
N SER A 91 2.24 -9.81 -19.32
CA SER A 91 2.59 -8.40 -19.56
C SER A 91 1.78 -7.39 -18.75
N SER A 92 0.63 -7.80 -18.19
CA SER A 92 -0.22 -6.94 -17.36
C SER A 92 0.13 -7.03 -15.86
N CYS A 93 1.05 -7.92 -15.49
CA CYS A 93 1.40 -8.15 -14.09
C CYS A 93 2.69 -7.43 -13.75
N GLN A 94 2.67 -6.71 -12.65
CA GLN A 94 3.84 -6.03 -12.14
C GLN A 94 4.59 -6.93 -11.14
N PRO A 95 5.92 -6.81 -11.06
CA PRO A 95 6.66 -7.52 -10.02
C PRO A 95 6.21 -7.09 -8.63
N PHE A 96 6.27 -8.03 -7.69
CA PHE A 96 5.98 -7.74 -6.30
C PHE A 96 6.99 -6.77 -5.70
N TYR A 97 6.51 -5.57 -5.36
CA TYR A 97 7.24 -4.53 -4.64
C TYR A 97 6.36 -3.97 -3.52
N PRO A 98 6.55 -4.42 -2.29
CA PRO A 98 5.70 -3.97 -1.18
C PRO A 98 5.97 -2.49 -0.84
N THR A 99 4.96 -1.79 -0.37
CA THR A 99 5.16 -0.52 0.34
C THR A 99 5.65 -0.82 1.77
N TRP A 100 6.11 0.20 2.53
CA TRP A 100 6.38 -0.01 3.94
C TRP A 100 5.09 -0.23 4.74
N ILE A 101 5.13 -1.06 5.79
CA ILE A 101 3.93 -1.33 6.60
C ILE A 101 3.39 -0.05 7.26
N LEU A 102 4.27 0.87 7.70
CA LEU A 102 3.87 2.18 8.20
C LEU A 102 3.21 3.03 7.12
N SER A 103 3.67 2.93 5.87
CA SER A 103 3.04 3.63 4.74
C SER A 103 1.65 3.07 4.46
N ALA A 104 1.49 1.75 4.49
CA ALA A 104 0.20 1.08 4.35
C ALA A 104 -0.77 1.51 5.47
N TYR A 105 -0.30 1.53 6.71
CA TYR A 105 -1.10 1.97 7.85
C TYR A 105 -1.54 3.44 7.73
N ILE A 106 -0.64 4.36 7.37
CA ILE A 106 -0.97 5.78 7.18
C ILE A 106 -1.97 5.94 6.03
N ALA A 107 -1.75 5.25 4.92
CA ALA A 107 -2.65 5.31 3.77
C ALA A 107 -4.07 4.81 4.13
N ALA A 108 -4.19 3.67 4.79
CA ALA A 108 -5.47 3.17 5.27
C ALA A 108 -6.12 4.10 6.32
N SER A 109 -5.31 4.72 7.20
CA SER A 109 -5.80 5.70 8.20
C SER A 109 -6.37 6.95 7.55
N ILE A 110 -5.78 7.42 6.45
CA ILE A 110 -6.30 8.55 5.67
C ILE A 110 -7.66 8.17 5.07
N ALA A 111 -7.79 6.99 4.46
CA ALA A 111 -9.07 6.50 3.95
C ALA A 111 -10.15 6.45 5.04
N LYS A 112 -9.83 5.88 6.20
CA LYS A 112 -10.74 5.88 7.36
C LYS A 112 -11.13 7.30 7.80
N SER A 113 -10.23 8.27 7.73
CA SER A 113 -10.52 9.66 8.10
C SER A 113 -11.47 10.39 7.15
N PHE A 114 -11.75 9.83 5.98
CA PHE A 114 -12.79 10.26 5.04
C PHE A 114 -14.08 9.44 5.18
N ASP A 115 -14.22 8.69 6.29
CA ASP A 115 -15.37 7.84 6.62
C ASP A 115 -15.61 6.71 5.62
N TYR A 116 -14.58 6.22 4.91
CA TYR A 116 -14.68 4.96 4.17
C TYR A 116 -14.70 3.80 5.16
N THR A 117 -15.52 2.80 4.86
CA THR A 117 -15.83 1.68 5.76
C THR A 117 -15.27 0.35 5.27
N GLU A 118 -15.03 0.24 3.97
CA GLU A 118 -14.44 -0.94 3.35
C GLU A 118 -13.19 -0.56 2.55
N LEU A 119 -12.19 -1.45 2.56
CA LEU A 119 -10.99 -1.31 1.74
C LEU A 119 -10.82 -2.54 0.85
N VAL A 120 -10.63 -2.28 -0.45
CA VAL A 120 -10.31 -3.30 -1.44
C VAL A 120 -8.91 -3.02 -1.99
N ASP A 121 -7.97 -3.92 -1.72
CA ASP A 121 -6.56 -3.82 -2.12
C ASP A 121 -6.34 -4.62 -3.41
N ILE A 122 -6.05 -3.94 -4.50
CA ILE A 122 -5.93 -4.51 -5.85
C ILE A 122 -4.45 -4.70 -6.19
N GLY A 123 -4.06 -5.93 -6.54
CA GLY A 123 -2.66 -6.30 -6.69
C GLY A 123 -1.96 -6.24 -5.34
N SER A 124 -2.55 -6.90 -4.37
CA SER A 124 -2.30 -6.69 -2.95
C SER A 124 -0.94 -7.20 -2.45
N GLY A 125 -0.22 -7.98 -3.26
CA GLY A 125 1.07 -8.54 -2.89
C GLY A 125 0.97 -9.39 -1.61
N ASP A 126 1.69 -9.03 -0.57
CA ASP A 126 1.65 -9.71 0.74
C ASP A 126 0.47 -9.27 1.64
N GLY A 127 -0.45 -8.46 1.11
CA GLY A 127 -1.69 -8.07 1.79
C GLY A 127 -1.54 -6.99 2.87
N ARG A 128 -0.38 -6.31 2.96
CA ARG A 128 -0.11 -5.35 4.06
C ARG A 128 -1.07 -4.17 4.13
N ILE A 129 -1.61 -3.69 2.99
CA ILE A 129 -2.60 -2.61 2.98
C ILE A 129 -3.93 -3.12 3.54
N ALA A 130 -4.39 -4.29 3.09
CA ALA A 130 -5.60 -4.93 3.63
C ALA A 130 -5.45 -5.30 5.12
N TYR A 131 -4.27 -5.76 5.53
CA TYR A 131 -3.94 -6.03 6.93
C TYR A 131 -4.05 -4.75 7.78
N CYS A 132 -3.41 -3.67 7.38
CA CYS A 132 -3.47 -2.38 8.09
C CYS A 132 -4.87 -1.80 8.14
N ALA A 133 -5.66 -1.97 7.07
CA ALA A 133 -7.07 -1.59 7.07
C ALA A 133 -7.86 -2.37 8.12
N LYS A 134 -7.60 -3.67 8.26
CA LYS A 134 -8.24 -4.50 9.30
C LYS A 134 -7.81 -4.10 10.70
N VAL A 135 -6.54 -3.77 10.92
CA VAL A 135 -6.06 -3.19 12.21
C VAL A 135 -6.80 -1.90 12.57
N LEU A 136 -7.25 -1.16 11.57
CA LEU A 136 -8.04 0.06 11.71
C LEU A 136 -9.56 -0.19 11.77
N ASP A 137 -10.03 -1.43 11.92
CA ASP A 137 -11.43 -1.84 11.93
C ASP A 137 -12.20 -1.58 10.61
N LEU A 138 -11.51 -1.41 9.49
CA LEU A 138 -12.17 -1.43 8.19
C LEU A 138 -12.48 -2.88 7.79
N GLN A 139 -13.58 -3.10 7.07
CA GLN A 139 -13.75 -4.35 6.34
C GLN A 139 -12.74 -4.35 5.19
N SER A 140 -11.92 -5.38 5.08
CA SER A 140 -10.86 -5.38 4.08
C SER A 140 -10.79 -6.66 3.29
N THR A 141 -10.65 -6.49 1.98
CA THR A 141 -10.47 -7.55 1.00
C THR A 141 -9.21 -7.26 0.21
N SER A 142 -8.40 -8.27 -0.01
CA SER A 142 -7.26 -8.21 -0.92
C SER A 142 -7.55 -9.05 -2.16
N ILE A 143 -7.20 -8.55 -3.33
CA ILE A 143 -7.30 -9.26 -4.61
C ILE A 143 -5.92 -9.36 -5.21
N GLU A 144 -5.45 -10.58 -5.42
CA GLU A 144 -4.13 -10.87 -5.93
C GLU A 144 -4.23 -12.01 -6.96
N ILE A 145 -3.51 -11.88 -8.07
CA ILE A 145 -3.49 -12.88 -9.12
C ILE A 145 -2.48 -14.01 -8.85
N ASP A 146 -1.43 -13.70 -8.10
CA ASP A 146 -0.36 -14.65 -7.76
C ASP A 146 -0.77 -15.51 -6.55
N ASP A 147 -0.95 -16.80 -6.77
CA ASP A 147 -1.34 -17.76 -5.76
C ASP A 147 -0.30 -17.92 -4.64
N VAL A 148 1.00 -17.76 -4.95
CA VAL A 148 2.08 -17.82 -3.96
C VAL A 148 1.99 -16.61 -3.00
N LEU A 149 1.65 -15.43 -3.52
CA LEU A 149 1.42 -14.24 -2.68
C LEU A 149 0.15 -14.39 -1.84
N VAL A 150 -0.90 -15.02 -2.38
CA VAL A 150 -2.11 -15.31 -1.59
C VAL A 150 -1.84 -16.34 -0.48
N GLU A 151 -1.01 -17.36 -0.73
CA GLU A 151 -0.54 -18.28 0.32
C GLU A 151 0.26 -17.56 1.40
N LEU A 152 1.11 -16.60 1.01
CA LEU A 152 1.82 -15.74 1.95
C LEU A 152 0.85 -14.94 2.83
N GLN A 153 -0.18 -14.34 2.23
CA GLN A 153 -1.23 -13.64 2.98
C GLN A 153 -1.93 -14.56 3.98
N ASN A 154 -2.32 -15.76 3.56
CA ASN A 154 -2.96 -16.75 4.44
C ASN A 154 -2.07 -17.17 5.60
N THR A 155 -0.77 -17.26 5.38
CA THR A 155 0.22 -17.52 6.44
C THR A 155 0.22 -16.37 7.46
N ILE A 156 0.31 -15.14 6.99
CA ILE A 156 0.29 -13.94 7.85
C ILE A 156 -1.03 -13.86 8.65
N LEU A 157 -2.17 -14.10 8.00
CA LEU A 157 -3.48 -14.14 8.66
C LEU A 157 -3.52 -15.14 9.83
N THR A 158 -3.03 -16.34 9.56
CA THR A 158 -3.03 -17.44 10.54
C THR A 158 -2.14 -17.11 11.74
N GLU A 159 -0.96 -16.59 11.49
CA GLU A 159 0.04 -16.30 12.50
C GLU A 159 -0.29 -15.07 13.34
N THR A 160 -0.87 -14.01 12.73
CA THR A 160 -1.20 -12.75 13.41
C THR A 160 -2.62 -12.70 13.95
N LYS A 161 -3.51 -13.59 13.48
CA LYS A 161 -4.95 -13.60 13.79
C LYS A 161 -5.70 -12.32 13.37
N ILE A 162 -5.14 -11.55 12.46
CA ILE A 162 -5.78 -10.38 11.85
C ILE A 162 -6.44 -10.81 10.55
N ASN A 163 -7.77 -10.97 10.57
CA ASN A 163 -8.54 -11.58 9.49
C ASN A 163 -9.07 -10.53 8.51
N PHE A 164 -8.39 -10.30 7.40
CA PHE A 164 -8.95 -9.73 6.19
C PHE A 164 -9.35 -10.85 5.21
N ASN A 165 -9.87 -10.54 4.01
CA ASN A 165 -10.39 -11.51 3.06
C ASN A 165 -9.51 -11.60 1.79
N PRO A 166 -8.53 -12.52 1.71
CA PRO A 166 -7.74 -12.71 0.49
C PRO A 166 -8.51 -13.47 -0.57
N ILE A 167 -8.45 -12.97 -1.81
CA ILE A 167 -9.07 -13.57 -2.98
C ILE A 167 -8.00 -13.75 -4.06
N CYS A 168 -7.74 -15.00 -4.47
CA CYS A 168 -6.86 -15.34 -5.57
C CYS A 168 -7.61 -15.27 -6.88
N THR A 169 -7.46 -14.17 -7.62
CA THR A 169 -8.14 -13.96 -8.91
C THR A 169 -7.54 -12.81 -9.69
N ASP A 170 -7.81 -12.77 -11.00
CA ASP A 170 -7.58 -11.58 -11.80
C ASP A 170 -8.60 -10.49 -11.41
N ALA A 171 -8.11 -9.35 -10.96
CA ALA A 171 -8.94 -8.22 -10.56
C ALA A 171 -9.78 -7.66 -11.73
N ILE A 172 -9.33 -7.81 -12.97
CA ILE A 172 -10.07 -7.40 -14.16
C ILE A 172 -11.29 -8.30 -14.37
N GLU A 173 -11.19 -9.59 -14.06
CA GLU A 173 -12.28 -10.55 -14.24
C GLU A 173 -13.21 -10.63 -13.02
N PHE A 174 -12.77 -10.17 -11.86
CA PHE A 174 -13.52 -10.28 -10.62
C PHE A 174 -14.85 -9.52 -10.65
N ASP A 175 -15.91 -10.13 -10.11
CA ASP A 175 -17.22 -9.51 -9.95
C ASP A 175 -17.32 -8.80 -8.60
N TYR A 176 -17.13 -7.48 -8.60
CA TYR A 176 -17.17 -6.66 -7.38
C TYR A 176 -18.56 -6.60 -6.73
N SER A 177 -19.63 -7.04 -7.41
CA SER A 177 -20.97 -7.14 -6.80
C SER A 177 -21.07 -8.22 -5.72
N LEU A 178 -20.13 -9.17 -5.71
CA LEU A 178 -20.02 -10.19 -4.67
C LEU A 178 -19.53 -9.63 -3.33
N LEU A 179 -18.94 -8.44 -3.33
CA LEU A 179 -18.52 -7.74 -2.13
C LEU A 179 -19.68 -6.83 -1.66
N ASN A 180 -20.05 -6.97 -0.39
CA ASN A 180 -21.06 -6.11 0.25
C ASN A 180 -20.47 -4.72 0.55
N LEU A 181 -20.21 -3.93 -0.49
CA LEU A 181 -19.59 -2.63 -0.38
C LEU A 181 -20.65 -1.52 -0.26
N THR A 182 -20.44 -0.60 0.66
CA THR A 182 -21.31 0.56 0.91
C THR A 182 -20.59 1.86 0.62
N ARG A 183 -19.40 2.02 1.19
CA ARG A 183 -18.54 3.19 1.04
C ARG A 183 -17.07 2.75 0.94
N PRO A 184 -16.71 2.09 -0.16
CA PRO A 184 -15.39 1.48 -0.31
C PRO A 184 -14.31 2.48 -0.74
N VAL A 185 -13.08 2.13 -0.36
CA VAL A 185 -11.87 2.66 -0.98
C VAL A 185 -11.15 1.52 -1.71
N PHE A 186 -10.81 1.74 -2.97
CA PHE A 186 -10.01 0.84 -3.78
C PHE A 186 -8.58 1.35 -3.84
N PHE A 187 -7.64 0.54 -3.39
CA PHE A 187 -6.22 0.81 -3.57
C PHE A 187 -5.73 0.08 -4.82
N ILE A 188 -5.14 0.82 -5.75
CA ILE A 188 -4.57 0.29 -6.99
C ILE A 188 -3.09 0.66 -6.99
N GLY A 189 -2.25 -0.34 -6.74
CA GLY A 189 -0.81 -0.23 -6.81
C GLY A 189 -0.30 -0.42 -8.24
N GLY A 190 0.95 -0.01 -8.48
CA GLY A 190 1.66 -0.26 -9.72
C GLY A 190 2.06 1.01 -10.46
N LEU A 191 2.85 0.80 -11.52
CA LEU A 191 3.33 1.88 -12.37
C LEU A 191 2.46 1.97 -13.62
N PRO A 192 1.89 3.14 -13.98
CA PRO A 192 1.05 3.29 -15.16
C PRO A 192 1.68 2.72 -16.43
N GLN A 193 2.94 3.06 -16.69
CA GLN A 193 3.68 2.61 -17.87
C GLN A 193 4.02 1.11 -17.91
N MET A 194 3.75 0.38 -16.85
CA MET A 194 3.98 -1.06 -16.73
C MET A 194 2.67 -1.87 -16.67
N GLY A 195 1.56 -1.30 -17.15
CA GLY A 195 0.25 -1.95 -17.17
C GLY A 195 -0.69 -1.54 -16.03
N GLY A 196 -0.23 -0.74 -15.06
CA GLY A 196 -1.08 -0.23 -13.98
C GLY A 196 -2.24 0.64 -14.48
N ASP A 197 -2.06 1.36 -15.59
CA ASP A 197 -3.09 2.14 -16.25
C ASP A 197 -4.20 1.26 -16.86
N VAL A 198 -3.84 0.11 -17.43
CA VAL A 198 -4.80 -0.85 -17.98
C VAL A 198 -5.62 -1.47 -16.86
N LEU A 199 -4.97 -1.92 -15.80
CA LEU A 199 -5.63 -2.47 -14.61
C LEU A 199 -6.60 -1.45 -14.01
N ALA A 200 -6.13 -0.23 -13.74
CA ALA A 200 -6.94 0.83 -13.16
C ALA A 200 -8.12 1.21 -14.05
N THR A 201 -7.92 1.33 -15.36
CA THR A 201 -9.00 1.62 -16.32
C THR A 201 -10.12 0.59 -16.21
N ASN A 202 -9.79 -0.70 -16.28
CA ASN A 202 -10.80 -1.77 -16.22
C ASN A 202 -11.58 -1.76 -14.90
N ILE A 203 -10.90 -1.56 -13.78
CA ILE A 203 -11.55 -1.51 -12.47
C ILE A 203 -12.47 -0.30 -12.34
N ILE A 204 -12.01 0.88 -12.76
CA ILE A 204 -12.82 2.10 -12.73
C ILE A 204 -14.06 1.95 -13.62
N GLU A 205 -13.94 1.39 -14.80
CA GLU A 205 -15.06 1.14 -15.71
C GLU A 205 -16.09 0.19 -15.07
N LYS A 206 -15.65 -0.89 -14.44
CA LYS A 206 -16.54 -1.78 -13.69
C LYS A 206 -17.28 -1.07 -12.54
N ILE A 207 -16.55 -0.30 -11.72
CA ILE A 207 -17.15 0.42 -10.58
C ILE A 207 -18.12 1.50 -11.08
N SER A 208 -17.79 2.23 -12.15
CA SER A 208 -18.59 3.33 -12.69
C SER A 208 -19.98 2.91 -13.16
N THR A 209 -20.17 1.62 -13.50
CA THR A 209 -21.44 1.04 -13.91
C THR A 209 -22.30 0.53 -12.73
N THR A 210 -21.78 0.58 -11.51
CA THR A 210 -22.46 0.12 -10.31
C THR A 210 -23.05 1.28 -9.51
N HIS A 211 -23.88 0.95 -8.52
CA HIS A 211 -24.40 1.92 -7.54
C HIS A 211 -23.30 2.52 -6.63
N LEU A 212 -22.11 1.95 -6.63
CA LEU A 212 -20.98 2.40 -5.80
C LEU A 212 -20.35 3.69 -6.29
N LYS A 213 -20.55 4.10 -7.54
CA LYS A 213 -19.88 5.25 -8.17
C LYS A 213 -19.79 6.48 -7.24
N ASN A 214 -20.89 6.87 -6.62
CA ASN A 214 -20.98 8.10 -5.84
C ASN A 214 -20.41 7.99 -4.42
N ASN A 215 -20.05 6.79 -3.98
CA ASN A 215 -19.57 6.52 -2.61
C ASN A 215 -18.17 5.91 -2.58
N THR A 216 -17.51 5.85 -3.73
CA THR A 216 -16.22 5.16 -3.87
C THR A 216 -15.07 6.14 -3.95
N CYS A 217 -14.02 5.87 -3.19
CA CYS A 217 -12.71 6.45 -3.38
C CYS A 217 -11.81 5.48 -4.16
N ILE A 218 -10.99 6.01 -5.04
CA ILE A 218 -9.92 5.27 -5.70
C ILE A 218 -8.59 5.91 -5.32
N VAL A 219 -7.66 5.10 -4.82
CA VAL A 219 -6.32 5.52 -4.45
C VAL A 219 -5.32 4.92 -5.42
N PHE A 220 -4.61 5.79 -6.11
CA PHE A 220 -3.52 5.40 -7.00
C PHE A 220 -2.18 5.52 -6.28
N ALA A 221 -1.37 4.48 -6.36
CA ALA A 221 -0.01 4.45 -5.83
C ALA A 221 0.95 3.86 -6.87
N GLY A 222 2.26 4.01 -6.66
CA GLY A 222 3.27 3.36 -7.50
C GLY A 222 3.89 4.24 -8.56
N THR A 223 3.64 5.55 -8.58
CA THR A 223 4.34 6.48 -9.46
C THR A 223 5.36 7.34 -8.71
N HIS A 224 6.31 7.88 -9.45
CA HIS A 224 7.30 8.82 -8.94
C HIS A 224 6.64 10.17 -8.61
N SER A 225 7.02 10.82 -7.50
CA SER A 225 6.43 12.07 -7.04
C SER A 225 6.43 13.21 -8.07
N LYS A 226 7.47 13.29 -8.91
CA LYS A 226 7.56 14.27 -10.00
C LYS A 226 6.61 14.00 -11.16
N ARG A 227 6.07 12.78 -11.26
CA ARG A 227 5.24 12.30 -12.37
C ARG A 227 3.79 12.05 -11.96
N GLN A 228 3.45 12.24 -10.69
CA GLN A 228 2.13 11.88 -10.14
C GLN A 228 0.95 12.45 -10.94
N LEU A 229 1.12 13.65 -11.49
CA LEU A 229 0.12 14.36 -12.28
C LEU A 229 0.67 14.74 -13.68
N SER A 230 1.61 13.95 -14.23
CA SER A 230 2.09 14.14 -15.59
C SER A 230 0.99 13.82 -16.59
N ASP A 231 0.81 14.68 -17.58
CA ASP A 231 -0.16 14.50 -18.69
C ASP A 231 0.26 13.36 -19.64
N ASN A 232 1.52 12.98 -19.59
CA ASN A 232 2.07 11.92 -20.43
C ASN A 232 2.14 10.59 -19.67
N GLN A 233 1.29 9.64 -20.04
CA GLN A 233 1.30 8.28 -19.47
C GLN A 233 2.67 7.60 -19.59
N SER A 234 3.40 7.84 -20.69
CA SER A 234 4.74 7.28 -20.87
C SER A 234 5.75 7.78 -19.84
N GLU A 235 5.47 8.90 -19.19
CA GLU A 235 6.25 9.43 -18.08
C GLU A 235 5.83 8.86 -16.72
N GLY A 236 4.76 8.03 -16.69
CA GLY A 236 4.34 7.30 -15.51
C GLY A 236 3.49 8.09 -14.52
N GLY A 237 2.74 9.07 -14.99
CA GLY A 237 1.77 9.81 -14.19
C GLY A 237 0.34 9.27 -14.33
N TRP A 238 -0.54 9.65 -13.41
CA TRP A 238 -1.95 9.25 -13.38
C TRP A 238 -2.91 10.30 -13.93
N SER A 239 -2.43 11.49 -14.33
CA SER A 239 -3.29 12.63 -14.70
C SER A 239 -4.26 12.29 -15.81
N SER A 240 -3.77 11.74 -16.92
CA SER A 240 -4.62 11.38 -18.07
C SER A 240 -5.73 10.40 -17.72
N LEU A 241 -5.47 9.45 -16.82
CA LEU A 241 -6.46 8.47 -16.38
C LEU A 241 -7.49 9.13 -15.46
N ILE A 242 -7.05 9.98 -14.54
CA ILE A 242 -7.92 10.74 -13.64
C ILE A 242 -8.89 11.60 -14.46
N ASP A 243 -8.38 12.33 -15.44
CA ASP A 243 -9.19 13.20 -16.31
C ASP A 243 -10.15 12.39 -17.20
N LYS A 244 -9.64 11.31 -17.83
CA LYS A 244 -10.44 10.42 -18.70
C LYS A 244 -11.69 9.88 -18.00
N HIS A 245 -11.55 9.54 -16.73
CA HIS A 245 -12.64 8.91 -15.95
C HIS A 245 -13.44 9.90 -15.09
N GLY A 246 -13.19 11.20 -15.24
CA GLY A 246 -13.91 12.23 -14.47
C GLY A 246 -13.70 12.06 -12.96
N LEU A 247 -12.48 11.79 -12.55
CA LEU A 247 -12.12 11.68 -11.14
C LEU A 247 -11.61 13.02 -10.63
N LYS A 248 -11.95 13.34 -9.39
CA LYS A 248 -11.46 14.51 -8.67
C LYS A 248 -10.47 14.09 -7.61
N VAL A 249 -9.26 14.64 -7.64
CA VAL A 249 -8.29 14.46 -6.56
C VAL A 249 -8.79 15.18 -5.31
N ILE A 250 -8.97 14.43 -4.23
CA ILE A 250 -9.37 14.94 -2.92
C ILE A 250 -8.18 15.07 -1.97
N LYS A 251 -7.14 14.25 -2.17
CA LYS A 251 -5.93 14.28 -1.37
C LYS A 251 -4.76 13.61 -2.08
N THR A 252 -3.56 14.11 -1.79
CA THR A 252 -2.30 13.44 -2.13
C THR A 252 -1.40 13.42 -0.89
N VAL A 253 -0.76 12.29 -0.64
CA VAL A 253 0.25 12.13 0.41
C VAL A 253 1.44 11.34 -0.16
N SER A 254 2.66 11.75 0.18
CA SER A 254 3.88 11.02 -0.22
C SER A 254 4.36 10.17 0.94
N LEU A 255 4.62 8.89 0.65
CA LEU A 255 5.00 7.88 1.64
C LEU A 255 6.16 7.02 1.11
N PRO A 256 7.04 6.51 1.99
CA PRO A 256 8.11 5.60 1.61
C PRO A 256 7.60 4.28 1.03
N THR A 257 8.37 3.76 0.07
CA THR A 257 8.30 2.37 -0.43
C THR A 257 9.71 1.82 -0.49
N ILE A 258 9.87 0.52 -0.74
CA ILE A 258 11.20 -0.10 -0.73
C ILE A 258 12.12 0.47 -1.83
N TRP A 259 11.60 0.82 -3.00
CA TRP A 259 12.42 1.42 -4.07
C TRP A 259 12.73 2.90 -3.88
N THR A 260 12.18 3.53 -2.85
CA THR A 260 12.50 4.92 -2.52
C THR A 260 13.47 5.02 -1.34
N PHE A 261 13.98 3.89 -0.83
CA PHE A 261 14.81 3.88 0.36
C PHE A 261 16.06 4.75 0.20
N ASP A 262 16.80 4.57 -0.89
CA ASP A 262 18.05 5.27 -1.21
C ASP A 262 17.82 6.56 -2.05
N GLN A 263 16.58 7.01 -2.18
CA GLN A 263 16.21 8.16 -2.99
C GLN A 263 15.62 9.29 -2.13
N LEU A 264 15.81 10.52 -2.56
CA LEU A 264 15.19 11.70 -1.92
C LEU A 264 13.71 11.88 -2.25
N ILE A 265 13.14 10.99 -3.05
CA ILE A 265 11.75 11.00 -3.49
C ILE A 265 10.96 9.90 -2.78
N ASP A 266 9.68 10.10 -2.66
CA ASP A 266 8.75 9.17 -2.09
C ASP A 266 7.57 8.93 -3.03
N THR A 267 6.84 7.85 -2.81
CA THR A 267 5.70 7.48 -3.65
C THR A 267 4.46 8.26 -3.24
N PRO A 268 3.80 8.97 -4.17
CA PRO A 268 2.53 9.60 -3.91
C PRO A 268 1.39 8.56 -3.87
N TYR A 269 0.49 8.75 -2.93
CA TYR A 269 -0.81 8.10 -2.83
C TYR A 269 -1.86 9.16 -3.15
N ILE A 270 -2.58 8.98 -4.26
CA ILE A 270 -3.50 9.96 -4.82
C ILE A 270 -4.93 9.47 -4.59
N TYR A 271 -5.64 10.09 -3.66
CA TYR A 271 -7.04 9.77 -3.34
C TYR A 271 -7.95 10.54 -4.27
N THR A 272 -8.86 9.83 -4.93
CA THR A 272 -9.80 10.41 -5.89
C THR A 272 -11.22 9.93 -5.64
N GLU A 273 -12.20 10.77 -6.00
CA GLU A 273 -13.63 10.44 -6.03
C GLU A 273 -14.18 10.71 -7.43
N PHE A 274 -15.26 10.04 -7.80
CA PHE A 274 -16.00 10.39 -9.01
C PHE A 274 -16.66 11.76 -8.87
N THR A 275 -16.67 12.55 -9.96
CA THR A 275 -17.37 13.84 -10.04
C THR A 275 -18.85 13.67 -10.42
#